data_8a7e72c37b9393f9e769d72be1f27c15
#
_entry.id   8a7e72c37b9393f9e769d72be1f27c15
#
_cell.length_a   1.000
_cell.length_b   1.000
_cell.length_c   1.000
_cell.angle_alpha   90.00
_cell.angle_beta   90.00
_cell.angle_gamma   90.00
#
_symmetry.space_group_name_H-M   'P 1'
#
loop_
_entity.id
_entity.type
_entity.pdbx_description
1 polymer ?
#
loop_
_entity_poly.entity_id
_entity_poly.type
_entity_poly.pdbx_seq_one_letter_code
_entity_poly.pdbx_strand_id
1 'polypeptide(L)'
;MTKDEVFDFNIHLYSKDTGNIESQIKSDTELTAKDLCVNLKNNLDHFKSNGVLSGNFHLFNSNIVYDKYLGTFFSEVNSKLPGSLFTILCDFRKENKLEYLKKIKDLGFHFIKFHSYVQEIEESDFSLVLQYASIAEKLGLGICIDTSYGTNKMYRYDNLKLAAYLLDFISISPVILLHSGGSRVLEAVLLADLNKNVYLETSCSLHFYSGSKIQNEFAFAYRKIGFDRVLYASDFPYQNMEDCLKTFNDFCNENQISEKIKRQIQVENITKIKKYLGFE
;
A
#
# COMPACT_ATOMS: atom_id res chain seq x y z
N MET A 1 -18.35 -20.08 11.92
CA MET A 1 -18.41 -19.06 10.84
C MET A 1 -17.07 -19.12 10.13
N THR A 2 -17.05 -19.44 8.85
CA THR A 2 -15.83 -19.27 8.02
C THR A 2 -15.53 -17.78 8.01
N LYS A 3 -14.35 -17.38 8.48
CA LYS A 3 -13.92 -15.98 8.35
C LYS A 3 -13.94 -15.62 6.86
N ASP A 4 -14.48 -14.45 6.55
CA ASP A 4 -14.49 -13.95 5.17
C ASP A 4 -13.05 -13.86 4.64
N GLU A 5 -12.83 -14.32 3.43
CA GLU A 5 -11.55 -14.20 2.75
C GLU A 5 -11.22 -12.73 2.52
N VAL A 6 -9.97 -12.35 2.76
CA VAL A 6 -9.49 -10.97 2.64
C VAL A 6 -8.22 -10.93 1.80
N PHE A 7 -8.15 -9.98 0.87
CA PHE A 7 -6.91 -9.51 0.26
C PHE A 7 -6.44 -8.26 1.01
N ASP A 8 -5.36 -8.37 1.76
CA ASP A 8 -4.78 -7.24 2.50
C ASP A 8 -3.77 -6.50 1.62
N PHE A 9 -4.08 -5.26 1.24
CA PHE A 9 -3.25 -4.53 0.28
C PHE A 9 -1.97 -3.95 0.87
N ASN A 10 -1.80 -3.89 2.19
CA ASN A 10 -0.63 -3.27 2.80
C ASN A 10 -0.11 -4.11 3.97
N ILE A 11 0.83 -5.01 3.65
CA ILE A 11 1.48 -5.90 4.62
C ILE A 11 2.98 -5.65 4.60
N HIS A 12 3.54 -5.39 5.78
CA HIS A 12 4.98 -5.38 6.04
C HIS A 12 5.39 -6.62 6.83
N LEU A 13 6.69 -6.93 6.85
CA LEU A 13 7.20 -8.14 7.50
C LEU A 13 8.38 -7.84 8.44
N TYR A 14 8.41 -6.66 9.09
CA TYR A 14 9.43 -6.40 10.10
C TYR A 14 9.04 -6.99 11.47
N SER A 15 10.01 -7.11 12.40
CA SER A 15 9.74 -7.56 13.77
C SER A 15 9.17 -6.43 14.62
N LYS A 16 8.04 -6.70 15.30
CA LYS A 16 7.29 -5.71 16.08
C LYS A 16 8.01 -5.19 17.35
N ASP A 17 9.14 -5.75 17.72
CA ASP A 17 9.84 -5.45 19.00
C ASP A 17 10.69 -4.16 18.96
N THR A 18 10.35 -3.17 18.15
CA THR A 18 11.24 -2.05 17.80
C THR A 18 10.83 -0.67 18.32
N GLY A 19 10.03 -0.53 19.35
CA GLY A 19 9.82 0.78 20.01
C GLY A 19 8.94 1.76 19.22
N ASN A 20 9.42 3.00 18.97
CA ASN A 20 8.65 4.05 18.29
C ASN A 20 8.61 3.87 16.76
N ILE A 21 7.76 4.64 16.09
CA ILE A 21 7.53 4.55 14.63
C ILE A 21 8.82 4.74 13.81
N GLU A 22 9.74 5.60 14.23
CA GLU A 22 11.00 5.83 13.52
C GLU A 22 11.92 4.60 13.58
N SER A 23 11.96 3.92 14.73
CA SER A 23 12.69 2.67 14.91
C SER A 23 12.08 1.54 14.10
N GLN A 24 10.74 1.50 14.01
CA GLN A 24 10.02 0.51 13.20
C GLN A 24 10.30 0.70 11.71
N ILE A 25 10.23 1.93 11.20
CA ILE A 25 10.56 2.27 9.81
C ILE A 25 12.01 1.91 9.50
N LYS A 26 12.96 2.22 10.41
CA LYS A 26 14.35 1.86 10.23
C LYS A 26 14.53 0.35 10.15
N SER A 27 13.90 -0.42 11.04
CA SER A 27 13.92 -1.87 10.99
C SER A 27 13.41 -2.42 9.66
N ASP A 28 12.30 -1.89 9.16
CA ASP A 28 11.71 -2.30 7.88
C ASP A 28 12.64 -1.99 6.69
N THR A 29 13.35 -0.85 6.72
CA THR A 29 14.30 -0.47 5.65
C THR A 29 15.61 -1.28 5.65
N GLU A 30 15.89 -2.02 6.71
CA GLU A 30 17.11 -2.82 6.84
C GLU A 30 16.90 -4.33 6.59
N LEU A 31 15.65 -4.79 6.40
CA LEU A 31 15.34 -6.22 6.21
C LEU A 31 16.02 -6.82 4.98
N THR A 32 16.61 -7.99 5.18
CA THR A 32 17.10 -8.85 4.10
C THR A 32 15.99 -9.80 3.62
N ALA A 33 16.16 -10.41 2.44
CA ALA A 33 15.21 -11.41 1.96
C ALA A 33 15.13 -12.65 2.87
N LYS A 34 16.20 -12.98 3.60
CA LYS A 34 16.17 -14.06 4.61
C LYS A 34 15.30 -13.69 5.80
N ASP A 35 15.41 -12.45 6.29
CA ASP A 35 14.56 -11.95 7.39
C ASP A 35 13.09 -11.98 6.99
N LEU A 36 12.78 -11.58 5.75
CA LEU A 36 11.43 -11.65 5.20
C LEU A 36 10.87 -13.09 5.18
N CYS A 37 11.67 -14.10 4.79
CA CYS A 37 11.25 -15.52 4.83
C CYS A 37 10.95 -15.97 6.27
N VAL A 38 11.81 -15.61 7.23
CA VAL A 38 11.61 -15.95 8.65
C VAL A 38 10.34 -15.29 9.18
N ASN A 39 10.17 -13.99 8.92
CA ASN A 39 9.02 -13.23 9.40
C ASN A 39 7.71 -13.67 8.73
N LEU A 40 7.74 -14.01 7.44
CA LEU A 40 6.59 -14.63 6.76
C LEU A 40 6.16 -15.90 7.50
N LYS A 41 7.08 -16.83 7.74
CA LYS A 41 6.81 -18.09 8.42
C LYS A 41 6.19 -17.87 9.80
N ASN A 42 6.72 -16.92 10.57
CA ASN A 42 6.25 -16.62 11.92
C ASN A 42 4.84 -16.00 11.93
N ASN A 43 4.38 -15.41 10.83
CA ASN A 43 3.09 -14.71 10.74
C ASN A 43 2.03 -15.46 9.92
N LEU A 44 2.34 -16.60 9.29
CA LEU A 44 1.36 -17.32 8.45
C LEU A 44 0.08 -17.73 9.17
N ASP A 45 0.19 -18.20 10.40
CA ASP A 45 -0.99 -18.60 11.18
C ASP A 45 -1.81 -17.38 11.60
N HIS A 46 -1.14 -16.26 11.89
CA HIS A 46 -1.81 -14.98 12.16
C HIS A 46 -2.57 -14.46 10.93
N PHE A 47 -1.98 -14.54 9.73
CA PHE A 47 -2.67 -14.18 8.48
C PHE A 47 -3.93 -15.04 8.28
N LYS A 48 -3.77 -16.36 8.34
CA LYS A 48 -4.87 -17.31 8.16
C LYS A 48 -5.98 -17.12 9.21
N SER A 49 -5.60 -16.90 10.48
CA SER A 49 -6.56 -16.66 11.55
C SER A 49 -7.37 -15.37 11.37
N ASN A 50 -6.88 -14.42 10.56
CA ASN A 50 -7.58 -13.20 10.19
C ASN A 50 -8.23 -13.27 8.79
N GLY A 51 -8.26 -14.43 8.13
CA GLY A 51 -8.87 -14.62 6.82
C GLY A 51 -8.02 -14.08 5.66
N VAL A 52 -6.77 -13.64 5.92
CA VAL A 52 -5.87 -13.15 4.87
C VAL A 52 -5.27 -14.34 4.13
N LEU A 53 -5.76 -14.57 2.91
CA LEU A 53 -5.32 -15.66 2.03
C LEU A 53 -4.37 -15.19 0.94
N SER A 54 -4.27 -13.90 0.71
CA SER A 54 -3.33 -13.23 -0.19
C SER A 54 -3.22 -11.75 0.20
N GLY A 55 -2.16 -11.08 -0.25
CA GLY A 55 -1.97 -9.66 0.05
C GLY A 55 -0.90 -9.02 -0.81
N ASN A 56 -0.69 -7.74 -0.61
CA ASN A 56 0.40 -7.01 -1.23
C ASN A 56 1.49 -6.74 -0.19
N PHE A 57 2.67 -7.31 -0.39
CA PHE A 57 3.80 -7.21 0.53
C PHE A 57 4.67 -6.01 0.17
N HIS A 58 4.78 -5.07 1.10
CA HIS A 58 5.58 -3.85 0.95
C HIS A 58 6.99 -4.06 1.50
N LEU A 59 8.00 -3.93 0.65
CA LEU A 59 9.41 -4.07 0.97
C LEU A 59 10.06 -2.68 1.00
N PHE A 60 10.52 -2.25 2.17
CA PHE A 60 11.09 -0.91 2.36
C PHE A 60 12.59 -0.84 2.10
N ASN A 61 13.30 -1.98 2.07
CA ASN A 61 14.70 -2.01 1.66
C ASN A 61 14.81 -1.92 0.12
N SER A 62 15.08 -0.73 -0.42
CA SER A 62 15.23 -0.53 -1.87
C SER A 62 16.43 -1.30 -2.48
N ASN A 63 17.42 -1.69 -1.66
CA ASN A 63 18.56 -2.48 -2.12
C ASN A 63 18.27 -3.99 -2.17
N ILE A 64 17.12 -4.43 -1.69
CA ILE A 64 16.72 -5.86 -1.69
C ILE A 64 16.68 -6.45 -3.11
N VAL A 65 16.56 -5.62 -4.15
CA VAL A 65 16.66 -6.04 -5.56
C VAL A 65 18.00 -6.68 -5.93
N TYR A 66 19.01 -6.55 -5.07
CA TYR A 66 20.32 -7.18 -5.22
C TYR A 66 20.51 -8.38 -4.30
N ASP A 67 19.51 -8.71 -3.46
CA ASP A 67 19.57 -9.86 -2.56
C ASP A 67 19.26 -11.15 -3.33
N LYS A 68 20.23 -12.07 -3.31
CA LYS A 68 20.12 -13.36 -4.02
C LYS A 68 19.00 -14.28 -3.51
N TYR A 69 18.49 -14.05 -2.30
CA TYR A 69 17.39 -14.83 -1.71
C TYR A 69 16.00 -14.24 -1.98
N LEU A 70 15.90 -13.10 -2.68
CA LEU A 70 14.63 -12.46 -2.95
C LEU A 70 13.67 -13.38 -3.74
N GLY A 71 14.19 -14.12 -4.74
CA GLY A 71 13.40 -15.10 -5.47
C GLY A 71 12.85 -16.24 -4.60
N THR A 72 13.60 -16.65 -3.57
CA THR A 72 13.13 -17.62 -2.57
C THR A 72 11.96 -17.06 -1.79
N PHE A 73 12.07 -15.81 -1.30
CA PHE A 73 10.98 -15.15 -0.59
C PHE A 73 9.71 -15.07 -1.43
N PHE A 74 9.79 -14.64 -2.70
CA PHE A 74 8.62 -14.57 -3.58
C PHE A 74 7.99 -15.95 -3.83
N SER A 75 8.83 -16.99 -4.00
CA SER A 75 8.35 -18.36 -4.14
C SER A 75 7.63 -18.87 -2.91
N GLU A 76 8.13 -18.55 -1.71
CA GLU A 76 7.49 -18.93 -0.45
C GLU A 76 6.14 -18.20 -0.27
N VAL A 77 6.08 -16.89 -0.54
CA VAL A 77 4.81 -16.15 -0.51
C VAL A 77 3.81 -16.76 -1.47
N ASN A 78 4.18 -16.95 -2.74
CA ASN A 78 3.27 -17.49 -3.76
C ASN A 78 2.80 -18.91 -3.45
N SER A 79 3.63 -19.72 -2.80
CA SER A 79 3.26 -21.07 -2.35
C SER A 79 2.25 -21.06 -1.18
N LYS A 80 2.32 -20.12 -0.27
CA LYS A 80 1.52 -20.06 0.97
C LYS A 80 0.32 -19.14 0.88
N LEU A 81 0.44 -18.08 0.09
CA LEU A 81 -0.53 -17.01 -0.09
C LEU A 81 -0.64 -16.70 -1.59
N PRO A 82 -1.21 -17.62 -2.40
CA PRO A 82 -1.22 -17.52 -3.86
C PRO A 82 -1.94 -16.27 -4.35
N GLY A 83 -1.45 -15.69 -5.44
CA GLY A 83 -1.99 -14.46 -6.00
C GLY A 83 -1.63 -13.19 -5.21
N SER A 84 -0.64 -13.28 -4.32
CA SER A 84 -0.09 -12.10 -3.65
C SER A 84 0.70 -11.20 -4.60
N LEU A 85 0.82 -9.94 -4.23
CA LEU A 85 1.52 -8.89 -4.95
C LEU A 85 2.73 -8.42 -4.15
N PHE A 86 3.64 -7.71 -4.82
CA PHE A 86 4.85 -7.18 -4.20
C PHE A 86 5.06 -5.72 -4.58
N THR A 87 5.29 -4.90 -3.58
CA THR A 87 5.59 -3.46 -3.69
C THR A 87 6.98 -3.19 -3.15
N ILE A 88 7.76 -2.37 -3.83
CA ILE A 88 9.08 -1.94 -3.36
C ILE A 88 9.13 -0.43 -3.15
N LEU A 89 9.76 0.01 -2.06
CA LEU A 89 10.12 1.42 -1.89
C LEU A 89 11.13 1.80 -2.96
N CYS A 90 10.74 2.66 -3.89
CA CYS A 90 11.54 3.02 -5.05
C CYS A 90 12.59 4.08 -4.69
N ASP A 91 13.86 3.74 -4.77
CA ASP A 91 14.92 4.72 -4.65
C ASP A 91 15.01 5.57 -5.95
N PHE A 92 14.31 6.69 -5.96
CA PHE A 92 14.23 7.59 -7.11
C PHE A 92 15.52 8.40 -7.34
N ARG A 93 16.54 8.26 -6.49
CA ARG A 93 17.85 8.91 -6.65
C ARG A 93 18.88 8.01 -7.33
N LYS A 94 18.51 6.76 -7.67
CA LYS A 94 19.39 5.87 -8.45
C LYS A 94 19.69 6.46 -9.82
N GLU A 95 20.92 6.30 -10.26
CA GLU A 95 21.31 6.50 -11.66
C GLU A 95 20.58 5.46 -12.55
N ASN A 96 20.72 5.41 -13.83
CA ASN A 96 20.18 4.36 -14.71
C ASN A 96 18.71 3.94 -14.42
N LYS A 97 17.81 4.92 -14.29
CA LYS A 97 16.40 4.75 -13.93
C LYS A 97 15.70 3.61 -14.67
N LEU A 98 15.88 3.54 -15.99
CA LEU A 98 15.23 2.52 -16.81
C LEU A 98 15.72 1.12 -16.48
N GLU A 99 17.02 0.93 -16.30
CA GLU A 99 17.60 -0.37 -15.93
C GLU A 99 17.16 -0.81 -14.55
N TYR A 100 17.16 0.12 -13.58
CA TYR A 100 16.69 -0.16 -12.23
C TYR A 100 15.22 -0.59 -12.20
N LEU A 101 14.33 0.12 -12.91
CA LEU A 101 12.91 -0.20 -12.94
C LEU A 101 12.61 -1.47 -13.76
N LYS A 102 13.35 -1.74 -14.83
CA LYS A 102 13.29 -3.03 -15.54
C LYS A 102 13.67 -4.16 -14.62
N LYS A 103 14.76 -4.04 -13.87
CA LYS A 103 15.17 -5.03 -12.88
C LYS A 103 14.09 -5.28 -11.83
N ILE A 104 13.45 -4.24 -11.30
CA ILE A 104 12.32 -4.36 -10.38
C ILE A 104 11.20 -5.20 -11.03
N LYS A 105 10.79 -4.87 -12.25
CA LYS A 105 9.75 -5.59 -12.98
C LYS A 105 10.12 -7.05 -13.23
N ASP A 106 11.34 -7.31 -13.70
CA ASP A 106 11.83 -8.65 -14.05
C ASP A 106 11.98 -9.56 -12.82
N LEU A 107 12.22 -8.98 -11.64
CA LEU A 107 12.23 -9.71 -10.36
C LEU A 107 10.84 -10.11 -9.88
N GLY A 108 9.77 -9.55 -10.44
CA GLY A 108 8.40 -9.88 -10.08
C GLY A 108 7.72 -8.88 -9.13
N PHE A 109 8.25 -7.68 -8.99
CA PHE A 109 7.50 -6.62 -8.33
C PHE A 109 6.38 -6.10 -9.23
N HIS A 110 5.28 -5.70 -8.59
CA HIS A 110 4.05 -5.23 -9.24
C HIS A 110 3.85 -3.73 -9.08
N PHE A 111 4.37 -3.18 -7.99
CA PHE A 111 4.27 -1.76 -7.67
C PHE A 111 5.62 -1.19 -7.26
N ILE A 112 5.79 0.10 -7.54
CA ILE A 112 6.76 0.95 -6.85
C ILE A 112 6.04 1.83 -5.83
N LYS A 113 6.68 2.10 -4.68
CA LYS A 113 6.15 2.98 -3.64
C LYS A 113 7.04 4.21 -3.50
N PHE A 114 6.40 5.38 -3.34
CA PHE A 114 7.03 6.61 -2.88
C PHE A 114 6.50 6.96 -1.50
N HIS A 115 7.39 7.36 -0.61
CA HIS A 115 7.05 7.68 0.77
C HIS A 115 7.68 9.02 1.16
N SER A 116 6.90 10.10 1.09
CA SER A 116 7.43 11.46 1.12
C SER A 116 8.33 11.74 2.33
N TYR A 117 7.91 11.43 3.55
CA TYR A 117 8.72 11.76 4.73
C TYR A 117 9.80 10.70 5.07
N VAL A 118 9.66 9.45 4.64
CA VAL A 118 10.72 8.43 4.82
C VAL A 118 11.87 8.71 3.86
N GLN A 119 11.56 9.08 2.62
CA GLN A 119 12.54 9.37 1.58
C GLN A 119 12.93 10.85 1.52
N GLU A 120 12.34 11.70 2.38
CA GLU A 120 12.55 13.15 2.41
C GLU A 120 12.38 13.80 1.03
N ILE A 121 11.22 13.53 0.39
CA ILE A 121 10.91 14.04 -0.96
C ILE A 121 10.44 15.49 -0.86
N GLU A 122 11.28 16.40 -1.27
CA GLU A 122 10.96 17.84 -1.38
C GLU A 122 10.30 18.15 -2.74
N GLU A 123 9.67 19.32 -2.86
CA GLU A 123 9.07 19.73 -4.14
C GLU A 123 10.08 19.81 -5.28
N SER A 124 11.33 20.15 -4.98
CA SER A 124 12.44 20.10 -5.92
C SER A 124 12.73 18.72 -6.51
N ASP A 125 12.33 17.63 -5.77
CA ASP A 125 12.49 16.25 -6.24
C ASP A 125 11.34 15.78 -7.13
N PHE A 126 10.19 16.48 -7.16
CA PHE A 126 8.97 16.01 -7.82
C PHE A 126 9.18 15.67 -9.30
N SER A 127 9.95 16.48 -10.03
CA SER A 127 10.27 16.20 -11.44
C SER A 127 11.09 14.92 -11.61
N LEU A 128 11.97 14.62 -10.64
CA LEU A 128 12.77 13.40 -10.65
C LEU A 128 11.89 12.18 -10.30
N VAL A 129 11.02 12.29 -9.30
CA VAL A 129 10.03 11.24 -8.94
C VAL A 129 9.11 10.96 -10.12
N LEU A 130 8.64 12.00 -10.84
CA LEU A 130 7.82 11.85 -12.04
C LEU A 130 8.51 11.04 -13.14
N GLN A 131 9.82 11.23 -13.35
CA GLN A 131 10.56 10.43 -14.33
C GLN A 131 10.51 8.94 -14.00
N TYR A 132 10.65 8.57 -12.71
CA TYR A 132 10.50 7.17 -12.26
C TYR A 132 9.08 6.66 -12.43
N ALA A 133 8.07 7.44 -12.00
CA ALA A 133 6.67 7.09 -12.15
C ALA A 133 6.28 6.88 -13.63
N SER A 134 6.74 7.76 -14.53
CA SER A 134 6.46 7.65 -15.97
C SER A 134 7.12 6.41 -16.62
N ILE A 135 8.32 6.03 -16.18
CA ILE A 135 8.96 4.79 -16.64
C ILE A 135 8.21 3.57 -16.07
N ALA A 136 7.81 3.60 -14.79
CA ALA A 136 7.05 2.54 -14.16
C ALA A 136 5.72 2.30 -14.89
N GLU A 137 4.99 3.36 -15.24
CA GLU A 137 3.76 3.28 -16.04
C GLU A 137 4.01 2.58 -17.39
N LYS A 138 5.06 2.97 -18.12
CA LYS A 138 5.43 2.34 -19.41
C LYS A 138 5.81 0.86 -19.27
N LEU A 139 6.30 0.46 -18.10
CA LEU A 139 6.64 -0.93 -17.78
C LEU A 139 5.45 -1.73 -17.25
N GLY A 140 4.26 -1.12 -17.12
CA GLY A 140 3.08 -1.78 -16.55
C GLY A 140 3.20 -2.06 -15.05
N LEU A 141 3.94 -1.22 -14.30
CA LEU A 141 3.96 -1.23 -12.84
C LEU A 141 2.88 -0.29 -12.30
N GLY A 142 2.24 -0.66 -11.19
CA GLY A 142 1.42 0.25 -10.41
C GLY A 142 2.27 1.17 -9.52
N ILE A 143 1.67 2.21 -9.00
CA ILE A 143 2.34 3.22 -8.17
C ILE A 143 1.60 3.34 -6.84
N CYS A 144 2.30 3.17 -5.73
CA CYS A 144 1.81 3.46 -4.40
C CYS A 144 2.41 4.78 -3.90
N ILE A 145 1.58 5.66 -3.38
CA ILE A 145 2.03 6.89 -2.71
C ILE A 145 1.56 6.80 -1.26
N ASP A 146 2.52 6.81 -0.35
CA ASP A 146 2.21 6.83 1.07
C ASP A 146 1.65 8.19 1.47
N THR A 147 0.41 8.21 1.95
CA THR A 147 -0.27 9.43 2.36
C THR A 147 -0.55 9.46 3.86
N SER A 148 0.22 8.68 4.64
CA SER A 148 0.12 8.66 6.10
C SER A 148 0.64 9.93 6.77
N TYR A 149 0.27 10.07 8.03
CA TYR A 149 0.73 11.13 8.92
C TYR A 149 1.25 10.48 10.21
N GLY A 150 2.51 10.01 10.19
CA GLY A 150 3.11 9.28 11.30
C GLY A 150 4.17 10.04 12.09
N THR A 151 4.74 11.10 11.52
CA THR A 151 5.80 11.91 12.16
C THR A 151 5.66 13.40 11.83
N ASN A 152 6.39 14.26 12.57
CA ASN A 152 6.42 15.70 12.29
C ASN A 152 7.00 16.03 10.90
N LYS A 153 7.78 15.13 10.30
CA LYS A 153 8.35 15.30 8.96
C LYS A 153 7.29 15.43 7.87
N MET A 154 6.09 14.87 8.09
CA MET A 154 4.97 14.97 7.15
C MET A 154 4.55 16.42 6.84
N TYR A 155 4.76 17.36 7.76
CA TYR A 155 4.45 18.78 7.53
C TYR A 155 5.45 19.44 6.58
N ARG A 156 6.66 18.90 6.48
CA ARG A 156 7.68 19.37 5.55
C ARG A 156 7.56 18.69 4.18
N TYR A 157 7.24 17.40 4.16
CA TYR A 157 7.21 16.56 2.96
C TYR A 157 5.76 16.18 2.62
N ASP A 158 5.06 17.07 1.91
CA ASP A 158 3.63 16.90 1.61
C ASP A 158 3.40 15.81 0.55
N ASN A 159 2.86 14.68 1.01
CA ASN A 159 2.59 13.51 0.19
C ASN A 159 1.40 13.69 -0.77
N LEU A 160 0.34 14.42 -0.38
CA LEU A 160 -0.79 14.69 -1.28
C LEU A 160 -0.42 15.70 -2.37
N LYS A 161 0.48 16.63 -2.08
CA LYS A 161 1.03 17.54 -3.09
C LYS A 161 1.87 16.79 -4.12
N LEU A 162 2.67 15.81 -3.67
CA LEU A 162 3.36 14.90 -4.58
C LEU A 162 2.37 14.10 -5.44
N ALA A 163 1.33 13.54 -4.81
CA ALA A 163 0.31 12.78 -5.54
C ALA A 163 -0.37 13.64 -6.61
N ALA A 164 -0.80 14.85 -6.28
CA ALA A 164 -1.40 15.78 -7.22
C ALA A 164 -0.47 16.08 -8.40
N TYR A 165 0.81 16.38 -8.12
CA TYR A 165 1.80 16.64 -9.17
C TYR A 165 2.00 15.44 -10.11
N LEU A 166 2.07 14.21 -9.58
CA LEU A 166 2.23 13.02 -10.43
C LEU A 166 0.97 12.75 -11.27
N LEU A 167 -0.22 12.99 -10.74
CA LEU A 167 -1.48 12.74 -11.42
C LEU A 167 -1.78 13.67 -12.60
N ASP A 168 -1.06 14.78 -12.73
CA ASP A 168 -1.09 15.59 -13.96
C ASP A 168 -0.52 14.84 -15.17
N PHE A 169 0.27 13.78 -14.96
CA PHE A 169 1.01 13.07 -16.01
C PHE A 169 0.74 11.57 -16.04
N ILE A 170 0.41 10.94 -14.89
CA ILE A 170 0.17 9.50 -14.76
C ILE A 170 -1.33 9.23 -14.86
N SER A 171 -1.77 8.59 -15.94
CA SER A 171 -3.19 8.43 -16.23
C SER A 171 -3.64 6.98 -16.50
N ILE A 172 -2.69 6.06 -16.68
CA ILE A 172 -2.96 4.66 -17.04
C ILE A 172 -2.71 3.71 -15.88
N SER A 173 -1.55 3.85 -15.23
CA SER A 173 -1.19 3.02 -14.07
C SER A 173 -2.16 3.20 -12.91
N PRO A 174 -2.57 2.12 -12.22
CA PRO A 174 -3.23 2.26 -10.93
C PRO A 174 -2.31 3.00 -9.95
N VAL A 175 -2.81 4.09 -9.40
CA VAL A 175 -2.15 4.89 -8.36
C VAL A 175 -2.91 4.67 -7.06
N ILE A 176 -2.24 4.11 -6.05
CA ILE A 176 -2.84 3.81 -4.77
C ILE A 176 -2.40 4.86 -3.76
N LEU A 177 -3.33 5.64 -3.27
CA LEU A 177 -3.11 6.53 -2.13
C LEU A 177 -3.26 5.72 -0.84
N LEU A 178 -2.13 5.20 -0.35
CA LEU A 178 -2.10 4.44 0.89
C LEU A 178 -2.60 5.32 2.03
N HIS A 179 -3.36 4.72 2.96
CA HIS A 179 -3.94 5.41 4.11
C HIS A 179 -4.97 6.49 3.77
N SER A 180 -5.46 6.54 2.51
CA SER A 180 -6.54 7.44 2.05
C SER A 180 -6.34 8.92 2.39
N GLY A 181 -5.10 9.41 2.52
CA GLY A 181 -4.80 10.81 2.85
C GLY A 181 -4.87 11.15 4.34
N GLY A 182 -5.08 10.18 5.22
CA GLY A 182 -5.15 10.43 6.66
C GLY A 182 -6.24 11.44 7.03
N SER A 183 -5.90 12.44 7.85
CA SER A 183 -6.82 13.53 8.20
C SER A 183 -7.24 14.40 7.01
N ARG A 184 -6.57 14.28 5.87
CA ARG A 184 -6.84 15.03 4.63
C ARG A 184 -7.57 14.18 3.59
N VAL A 185 -8.41 13.24 4.03
CA VAL A 185 -9.15 12.31 3.15
C VAL A 185 -10.01 13.03 2.10
N LEU A 186 -10.52 14.22 2.40
CA LEU A 186 -11.30 15.02 1.44
C LEU A 186 -10.45 15.57 0.29
N GLU A 187 -9.17 15.82 0.51
CA GLU A 187 -8.23 16.15 -0.56
C GLU A 187 -7.89 14.91 -1.38
N ALA A 188 -7.66 13.78 -0.72
CA ALA A 188 -7.39 12.51 -1.40
C ALA A 188 -8.56 12.05 -2.28
N VAL A 189 -9.81 12.19 -1.79
CA VAL A 189 -10.99 11.83 -2.59
C VAL A 189 -11.17 12.75 -3.80
N LEU A 190 -10.81 14.03 -3.70
CA LEU A 190 -10.83 14.94 -4.85
C LEU A 190 -9.90 14.42 -5.96
N LEU A 191 -8.67 14.02 -5.60
CA LEU A 191 -7.74 13.43 -6.56
C LEU A 191 -8.30 12.14 -7.18
N ALA A 192 -8.93 11.28 -6.37
CA ALA A 192 -9.53 10.03 -6.83
C ALA A 192 -10.80 10.26 -7.68
N ASP A 193 -11.58 11.30 -7.45
CA ASP A 193 -12.78 11.62 -8.25
C ASP A 193 -12.38 12.15 -9.64
N LEU A 194 -11.34 12.97 -9.71
CA LEU A 194 -10.81 13.52 -10.95
C LEU A 194 -10.07 12.47 -11.79
N ASN A 195 -9.39 11.51 -11.15
CA ASN A 195 -8.52 10.54 -11.81
C ASN A 195 -9.03 9.10 -11.59
N LYS A 196 -9.54 8.45 -12.64
CA LYS A 196 -10.19 7.14 -12.53
C LYS A 196 -9.23 5.98 -12.28
N ASN A 197 -7.93 6.18 -12.44
CA ASN A 197 -6.87 5.24 -12.09
C ASN A 197 -6.41 5.34 -10.63
N VAL A 198 -6.97 6.27 -9.84
CA VAL A 198 -6.62 6.45 -8.42
C VAL A 198 -7.54 5.60 -7.52
N TYR A 199 -6.90 4.88 -6.59
CA TYR A 199 -7.53 4.06 -5.56
C TYR A 199 -7.17 4.60 -4.17
N LEU A 200 -8.09 4.46 -3.23
CA LEU A 200 -7.89 4.73 -1.81
C LEU A 200 -7.77 3.39 -1.06
N GLU A 201 -6.99 3.35 0.03
CA GLU A 201 -6.93 2.15 0.86
C GLU A 201 -7.13 2.47 2.34
N THR A 202 -7.59 1.49 3.12
CA THR A 202 -8.19 1.72 4.44
C THR A 202 -7.21 1.70 5.60
N SER A 203 -5.97 1.25 5.41
CA SER A 203 -5.05 0.99 6.51
C SER A 203 -4.67 2.23 7.32
N CYS A 204 -4.15 1.99 8.50
CA CYS A 204 -3.70 3.01 9.44
C CYS A 204 -4.79 4.05 9.78
N SER A 205 -5.16 4.88 8.81
CA SER A 205 -6.01 6.05 9.04
C SER A 205 -7.42 5.70 9.52
N LEU A 206 -8.06 4.70 8.92
CA LEU A 206 -9.41 4.31 9.33
C LEU A 206 -9.43 3.82 10.79
N HIS A 207 -8.39 3.07 11.19
CA HIS A 207 -8.22 2.60 12.56
C HIS A 207 -7.84 3.74 13.53
N PHE A 208 -6.86 4.57 13.14
CA PHE A 208 -6.37 5.67 13.97
C PHE A 208 -7.46 6.73 14.28
N TYR A 209 -8.30 7.04 13.29
CA TYR A 209 -9.39 8.02 13.44
C TYR A 209 -10.72 7.39 13.88
N SER A 210 -10.72 6.12 14.30
CA SER A 210 -11.94 5.46 14.81
C SER A 210 -12.56 6.23 15.98
N GLY A 211 -13.88 6.41 15.93
CA GLY A 211 -14.63 7.20 16.91
C GLY A 211 -14.50 8.71 16.78
N SER A 212 -13.72 9.23 15.83
CA SER A 212 -13.64 10.66 15.52
C SER A 212 -14.61 11.07 14.41
N LYS A 213 -14.87 12.37 14.25
CA LYS A 213 -15.69 12.87 13.14
C LYS A 213 -15.06 12.63 11.76
N ILE A 214 -13.73 12.50 11.68
CA ILE A 214 -13.01 12.19 10.44
C ILE A 214 -13.44 10.84 9.87
N GLN A 215 -13.87 9.90 10.71
CA GLN A 215 -14.40 8.62 10.26
C GLN A 215 -15.60 8.76 9.32
N ASN A 216 -16.47 9.76 9.55
CA ASN A 216 -17.58 10.05 8.64
C ASN A 216 -17.10 10.61 7.29
N GLU A 217 -15.98 11.31 7.27
CA GLU A 217 -15.38 11.84 6.05
C GLU A 217 -14.81 10.70 5.17
N PHE A 218 -14.26 9.64 5.77
CA PHE A 218 -13.91 8.42 5.03
C PHE A 218 -15.14 7.78 4.39
N ALA A 219 -16.26 7.68 5.12
CA ALA A 219 -17.50 7.14 4.55
C ALA A 219 -18.03 7.99 3.39
N PHE A 220 -17.99 9.30 3.50
CA PHE A 220 -18.30 10.21 2.40
C PHE A 220 -17.36 9.99 1.21
N ALA A 221 -16.05 9.97 1.45
CA ALA A 221 -15.03 9.81 0.42
C ALA A 221 -15.23 8.51 -0.37
N TYR A 222 -15.40 7.40 0.33
CA TYR A 222 -15.57 6.08 -0.29
C TYR A 222 -16.88 5.98 -1.10
N ARG A 223 -18.00 6.55 -0.58
CA ARG A 223 -19.24 6.65 -1.34
C ARG A 223 -19.09 7.52 -2.59
N LYS A 224 -18.37 8.64 -2.47
CA LYS A 224 -18.18 9.59 -3.58
C LYS A 224 -17.51 8.93 -4.78
N ILE A 225 -16.56 8.03 -4.57
CA ILE A 225 -15.90 7.27 -5.65
C ILE A 225 -16.56 5.92 -5.94
N GLY A 226 -17.73 5.63 -5.34
CA GLY A 226 -18.56 4.46 -5.62
C GLY A 226 -18.10 3.16 -4.96
N PHE A 227 -17.17 3.19 -4.00
CA PHE A 227 -16.52 2.05 -3.34
C PHE A 227 -15.69 1.13 -4.26
N ASP A 228 -15.84 1.21 -5.57
CA ASP A 228 -15.19 0.32 -6.54
C ASP A 228 -13.69 0.58 -6.73
N ARG A 229 -13.17 1.62 -6.08
CA ARG A 229 -11.76 2.00 -6.02
C ARG A 229 -11.27 2.18 -4.58
N VAL A 230 -11.86 1.44 -3.66
CA VAL A 230 -11.39 1.33 -2.27
C VAL A 230 -10.82 -0.06 -2.05
N LEU A 231 -9.68 -0.17 -1.41
CA LEU A 231 -8.99 -1.42 -1.08
C LEU A 231 -8.93 -1.58 0.43
N TYR A 232 -9.18 -2.79 0.92
CA TYR A 232 -8.90 -3.12 2.32
C TYR A 232 -7.40 -3.29 2.53
N ALA A 233 -6.91 -2.78 3.67
CA ALA A 233 -5.55 -3.00 4.11
C ALA A 233 -5.41 -2.81 5.63
N SER A 234 -4.42 -3.48 6.24
CA SER A 234 -4.16 -3.41 7.69
C SER A 234 -2.96 -2.53 8.07
N ASP A 235 -1.95 -2.44 7.21
CA ASP A 235 -0.63 -1.89 7.54
C ASP A 235 0.10 -2.71 8.62
N PHE A 236 -0.13 -4.04 8.62
CA PHE A 236 0.53 -4.97 9.53
C PHE A 236 2.05 -4.98 9.29
N PRO A 237 2.89 -5.00 10.32
CA PRO A 237 2.62 -5.02 11.76
C PRO A 237 2.64 -3.62 12.43
N TYR A 238 2.65 -2.51 11.65
CA TYR A 238 2.51 -1.15 12.21
C TYR A 238 1.19 -1.02 12.99
N GLN A 239 0.14 -1.63 12.46
CA GLN A 239 -1.14 -1.80 13.13
C GLN A 239 -1.44 -3.29 13.39
N ASN A 240 -2.23 -3.58 14.41
CA ASN A 240 -2.71 -4.94 14.64
C ASN A 240 -3.79 -5.30 13.60
N MET A 241 -3.59 -6.41 12.89
CA MET A 241 -4.49 -6.85 11.81
C MET A 241 -5.91 -7.15 12.29
N GLU A 242 -6.07 -7.77 13.45
CA GLU A 242 -7.38 -8.09 14.03
C GLU A 242 -8.15 -6.82 14.40
N ASP A 243 -7.45 -5.84 15.00
CA ASP A 243 -8.06 -4.55 15.37
C ASP A 243 -8.46 -3.76 14.11
N CYS A 244 -7.64 -3.78 13.06
CA CYS A 244 -7.96 -3.13 11.78
C CYS A 244 -9.18 -3.77 11.11
N LEU A 245 -9.26 -5.10 11.09
CA LEU A 245 -10.40 -5.83 10.55
C LEU A 245 -11.68 -5.55 11.34
N LYS A 246 -11.57 -5.53 12.68
CA LYS A 246 -12.69 -5.16 13.54
C LYS A 246 -13.15 -3.73 13.26
N THR A 247 -12.23 -2.76 13.22
CA THR A 247 -12.55 -1.36 12.93
C THR A 247 -13.22 -1.22 11.56
N PHE A 248 -12.73 -1.91 10.53
CA PHE A 248 -13.35 -1.89 9.22
C PHE A 248 -14.78 -2.45 9.22
N ASN A 249 -15.02 -3.54 9.95
CA ASN A 249 -16.35 -4.12 10.10
C ASN A 249 -17.30 -3.16 10.84
N ASP A 250 -16.86 -2.58 11.96
CA ASP A 250 -17.63 -1.61 12.73
C ASP A 250 -17.95 -0.38 11.88
N PHE A 251 -16.97 0.16 11.13
CA PHE A 251 -17.16 1.25 10.17
C PHE A 251 -18.20 0.92 9.10
N CYS A 252 -18.16 -0.28 8.53
CA CYS A 252 -19.16 -0.70 7.54
C CYS A 252 -20.56 -0.75 8.14
N ASN A 253 -20.72 -1.30 9.34
CA ASN A 253 -22.00 -1.38 10.04
C ASN A 253 -22.57 0.01 10.37
N GLU A 254 -21.78 0.86 10.99
CA GLU A 254 -22.17 2.22 11.40
C GLU A 254 -22.59 3.09 10.18
N ASN A 255 -21.93 2.86 9.05
CA ASN A 255 -22.21 3.60 7.81
C ASN A 255 -23.17 2.88 6.87
N GLN A 256 -23.84 1.79 7.30
CA GLN A 256 -24.80 1.03 6.52
C GLN A 256 -24.23 0.56 5.15
N ILE A 257 -22.95 0.21 5.13
CA ILE A 257 -22.28 -0.37 3.97
C ILE A 257 -22.68 -1.85 3.90
N SER A 258 -23.29 -2.26 2.78
CA SER A 258 -23.80 -3.62 2.65
C SER A 258 -22.66 -4.66 2.60
N GLU A 259 -22.94 -5.90 3.01
CA GLU A 259 -21.99 -7.02 2.93
C GLU A 259 -21.44 -7.23 1.51
N LYS A 260 -22.25 -6.95 0.48
CA LYS A 260 -21.77 -6.99 -0.91
C LYS A 260 -20.65 -5.96 -1.16
N ILE A 261 -20.84 -4.72 -0.72
CA ILE A 261 -19.82 -3.66 -0.87
C ILE A 261 -18.61 -3.95 -0.01
N LYS A 262 -18.82 -4.44 1.22
CA LYS A 262 -17.73 -4.86 2.10
C LYS A 262 -16.84 -5.91 1.43
N ARG A 263 -17.45 -6.99 0.89
CA ARG A 263 -16.73 -8.01 0.12
C ARG A 263 -16.02 -7.43 -1.11
N GLN A 264 -16.65 -6.50 -1.79
CA GLN A 264 -16.06 -5.80 -2.92
C GLN A 264 -14.75 -5.10 -2.53
N ILE A 265 -14.73 -4.38 -1.40
CA ILE A 265 -13.55 -3.69 -0.88
C ILE A 265 -12.47 -4.69 -0.43
N GLN A 266 -12.88 -5.77 0.24
CA GLN A 266 -11.96 -6.76 0.81
C GLN A 266 -11.32 -7.68 -0.24
N VAL A 267 -12.00 -7.97 -1.36
CA VAL A 267 -11.58 -9.03 -2.28
C VAL A 267 -11.69 -8.66 -3.76
N GLU A 268 -12.78 -7.96 -4.17
CA GLU A 268 -13.11 -7.90 -5.59
C GLU A 268 -12.42 -6.74 -6.32
N ASN A 269 -12.24 -5.60 -5.66
CA ASN A 269 -11.65 -4.41 -6.28
C ASN A 269 -10.21 -4.62 -6.75
N ILE A 270 -9.43 -5.45 -6.05
CA ILE A 270 -8.06 -5.78 -6.45
C ILE A 270 -7.99 -6.49 -7.80
N THR A 271 -9.06 -7.15 -8.22
CA THR A 271 -9.09 -7.88 -9.51
C THR A 271 -8.87 -6.97 -10.70
N LYS A 272 -9.40 -5.74 -10.65
CA LYS A 272 -9.18 -4.75 -11.72
C LYS A 272 -7.70 -4.38 -11.84
N ILE A 273 -7.06 -4.20 -10.69
CA ILE A 273 -5.63 -3.89 -10.61
C ILE A 273 -4.80 -5.08 -11.08
N LYS A 274 -5.12 -6.30 -10.62
CA LYS A 274 -4.45 -7.53 -11.06
C LYS A 274 -4.52 -7.70 -12.57
N LYS A 275 -5.68 -7.43 -13.18
CA LYS A 275 -5.82 -7.47 -14.65
C LYS A 275 -4.89 -6.48 -15.35
N TYR A 276 -4.75 -5.24 -14.84
CA TYR A 276 -3.78 -4.27 -15.37
C TYR A 276 -2.35 -4.79 -15.26
N LEU A 277 -2.01 -5.45 -14.15
CA LEU A 277 -0.67 -5.99 -13.88
C LEU A 277 -0.35 -7.28 -14.67
N GLY A 278 -1.30 -7.81 -15.44
CA GLY A 278 -1.12 -9.02 -16.27
C GLY A 278 -1.42 -10.33 -15.55
N PHE A 279 -2.15 -10.31 -14.43
CA PHE A 279 -2.75 -11.52 -13.86
C PHE A 279 -4.02 -11.87 -14.62
N GLU A 280 -4.09 -13.11 -15.09
CA GLU A 280 -5.28 -13.68 -15.72
C GLU A 280 -6.35 -14.09 -14.69
#